data_95f24611050a06433c6947486e2c409f
#
_entry.id   95f24611050a06433c6947486e2c409f
#
_cell.length_a   1.000
_cell.length_b   1.000
_cell.length_c   1.000
_cell.angle_alpha   90.00
_cell.angle_beta   90.00
_cell.angle_gamma   90.00
#
_symmetry.space_group_name_H-M   'P 1'
#
loop_
_entity.id
_entity.type
_entity.pdbx_description
1 polymer ?
#
loop_
_entity_poly.entity_id
_entity_poly.type
_entity_poly.pdbx_seq_one_letter_code
_entity_poly.pdbx_strand_id
1 'polypeptide(L)' 'MKVTITMRGTLKKYFGDDKERVYEVPEGCTCEEALQIAGLNYREIKNFGFVSVNNMRVMIDSPLHDGDYLKAFSRVSGG' A
#
# COMPACT_ATOMS: atom_id res chain seq x y z
N MET A 1 9.82 0.39 12.64
CA MET A 1 9.75 1.61 11.83
C MET A 1 8.32 1.97 11.51
N LYS A 2 8.07 3.23 11.21
CA LYS A 2 6.72 3.71 10.90
C LYS A 2 6.60 4.01 9.42
N VAL A 3 5.47 3.59 8.83
CA VAL A 3 5.15 3.92 7.45
C VAL A 3 3.73 4.44 7.38
N THR A 4 3.48 5.34 6.44
CA THR A 4 2.14 5.85 6.19
C THR A 4 1.61 5.17 4.94
N ILE A 5 0.40 4.62 5.03
CA ILE A 5 -0.21 3.89 3.92
C ILE A 5 -1.46 4.63 3.47
N THR A 6 -1.58 4.81 2.16
CA THR A 6 -2.74 5.43 1.52
C THR A 6 -3.29 4.46 0.48
N MET A 7 -4.62 4.31 0.47
CA MET A 7 -5.31 3.50 -0.53
C MET A 7 -5.93 4.41 -1.57
N ARG A 8 -5.73 4.11 -2.85
CA ARG A 8 -6.21 4.94 -3.96
C ARG A 8 -7.13 4.15 -4.87
N GLY A 9 -7.99 4.88 -5.60
CA GLY A 9 -8.94 4.24 -6.49
C GLY A 9 -9.96 3.42 -5.73
N THR A 10 -10.29 2.24 -6.25
CA THR A 10 -11.28 1.38 -5.60
C THR A 10 -10.78 0.77 -4.30
N LEU A 11 -9.47 0.88 -4.02
CA LEU A 11 -8.92 0.36 -2.77
C LEU A 11 -9.26 1.24 -1.57
N LYS A 12 -9.79 2.43 -1.79
CA LYS A 12 -10.18 3.32 -0.69
C LYS A 12 -11.12 2.67 0.30
N LYS A 13 -11.93 1.72 -0.15
CA LYS A 13 -12.91 1.03 0.71
C LYS A 13 -12.25 0.29 1.87
N TYR A 14 -10.98 -0.07 1.74
CA TYR A 14 -10.28 -0.80 2.81
C TYR A 14 -9.94 0.10 4.00
N PHE A 15 -9.89 1.41 3.78
CA PHE A 15 -9.63 2.36 4.86
C PHE A 15 -10.87 3.18 5.25
N GLY A 16 -12.02 2.91 4.62
CA GLY A 16 -13.25 3.64 4.93
C GLY A 16 -13.06 5.13 4.70
N ASP A 17 -13.31 5.92 5.73
CA ASP A 17 -13.21 7.38 5.64
C ASP A 17 -11.78 7.90 5.86
N ASP A 18 -10.84 7.04 6.21
CA ASP A 18 -9.48 7.47 6.46
C ASP A 18 -8.74 7.72 5.16
N LYS A 19 -8.12 8.87 5.04
CA LYS A 19 -7.30 9.18 3.86
C LYS A 19 -5.98 8.43 3.92
N GLU A 20 -5.45 8.25 5.10
CA GLU A 20 -4.19 7.55 5.31
C GLU A 20 -4.16 6.97 6.72
N ARG A 21 -3.31 5.97 6.92
CA ARG A 21 -3.09 5.37 8.23
C ARG A 21 -1.60 5.14 8.43
N VAL A 22 -1.15 5.36 9.66
CA VAL A 22 0.25 5.10 10.03
C VAL A 22 0.33 3.74 10.70
N TYR A 23 1.28 2.94 10.27
CA TYR A 23 1.50 1.60 10.82
C TYR A 23 2.92 1.45 11.33
N GLU A 24 3.06 0.75 12.45
CA GLU A 24 4.35 0.32 12.94
C GLU A 24 4.66 -1.02 12.29
N VAL A 25 5.78 -1.11 11.57
CA VAL A 25 6.14 -2.32 10.84
C VAL A 25 7.58 -2.71 11.16
N PRO A 26 7.95 -3.99 10.98
CA PRO A 26 9.32 -4.42 11.25
C PRO A 26 10.33 -3.78 10.30
N GLU A 27 11.57 -3.65 10.76
CA GLU A 27 12.67 -3.24 9.89
C GLU A 27 12.80 -4.22 8.72
N GLY A 28 13.04 -3.70 7.53
CA GLY A 28 13.17 -4.52 6.35
C GLY A 28 11.85 -4.98 5.76
N CYS A 29 10.73 -4.51 6.30
CA CYS A 29 9.40 -4.85 5.79
C CYS A 29 9.26 -4.42 4.34
N THR A 30 8.69 -5.30 3.51
CA THR A 30 8.42 -4.98 2.10
C THR A 30 7.05 -4.32 1.97
N CYS A 31 6.79 -3.77 0.77
CA CYS A 31 5.47 -3.19 0.49
C CYS A 31 4.36 -4.21 0.70
N GLU A 32 4.56 -5.44 0.20
CA GLU A 32 3.58 -6.51 0.37
C GLU A 32 3.29 -6.79 1.84
N GLU A 33 4.35 -6.91 2.63
CA GLU A 33 4.20 -7.21 4.05
C GLU A 33 3.48 -6.08 4.79
N ALA A 34 3.81 -4.83 4.46
CA ALA A 34 3.14 -3.69 5.07
C ALA A 34 1.66 -3.66 4.73
N LEU A 35 1.31 -3.97 3.49
CA LEU A 35 -0.09 -4.03 3.08
C LEU A 35 -0.83 -5.14 3.82
N GLN A 36 -0.19 -6.29 4.04
CA GLN A 36 -0.79 -7.38 4.80
C GLN A 36 -1.07 -6.95 6.24
N ILE A 37 -0.14 -6.22 6.85
CA ILE A 37 -0.34 -5.67 8.20
C ILE A 37 -1.56 -4.74 8.20
N ALA A 38 -1.74 -3.98 7.13
CA ALA A 38 -2.89 -3.09 6.98
C ALA A 38 -4.19 -3.82 6.63
N GLY A 39 -4.15 -5.14 6.48
CA GLY A 39 -5.33 -5.94 6.18
C GLY A 39 -5.57 -6.16 4.70
N LEU A 40 -4.61 -5.88 3.85
CA LEU A 40 -4.77 -5.97 2.40
C LEU A 40 -3.88 -7.08 1.83
N ASN A 41 -4.51 -8.15 1.33
CA ASN A 41 -3.77 -9.18 0.59
C ASN A 41 -3.96 -8.91 -0.90
N TYR A 42 -2.93 -8.30 -1.52
CA TYR A 42 -3.05 -7.86 -2.91
C TYR A 42 -3.33 -9.02 -3.87
N ARG A 43 -2.90 -10.24 -3.53
CA ARG A 43 -3.10 -11.41 -4.40
C ARG A 43 -4.56 -11.81 -4.51
N GLU A 44 -5.38 -11.42 -3.54
CA GLU A 44 -6.81 -11.73 -3.53
C GLU A 44 -7.66 -10.62 -4.13
N ILE A 45 -7.04 -9.53 -4.55
CA ILE A 45 -7.75 -8.37 -5.07
C ILE A 45 -7.62 -8.33 -6.59
N LYS A 46 -8.72 -8.57 -7.29
CA LYS A 46 -8.71 -8.70 -8.75
C LYS A 46 -8.21 -7.44 -9.47
N ASN A 47 -8.56 -6.28 -8.97
CA ASN A 47 -8.19 -5.04 -9.61
C ASN A 47 -7.09 -4.28 -8.87
N PHE A 48 -6.23 -5.01 -8.16
CA PHE A 48 -5.04 -4.41 -7.61
C PHE A 48 -4.10 -4.01 -8.75
N GLY A 49 -3.60 -2.78 -8.71
CA GLY A 49 -2.76 -2.26 -9.77
C GLY A 49 -1.28 -2.29 -9.42
N PHE A 50 -0.85 -1.34 -8.63
CA PHE A 50 0.57 -1.20 -8.31
C PHE A 50 0.74 -0.41 -7.01
N VAL A 51 1.98 -0.30 -6.56
CA VAL A 51 2.31 0.50 -5.38
C VAL A 51 3.35 1.55 -5.73
N SER A 52 3.35 2.64 -4.98
CA SER A 52 4.42 3.64 -5.05
C SER A 52 4.92 3.92 -3.65
N VAL A 53 6.20 4.27 -3.55
CA VAL A 53 6.81 4.70 -2.30
C VAL A 53 7.39 6.08 -2.54
N ASN A 54 6.95 7.04 -1.73
CA ASN A 54 7.38 8.44 -1.87
C ASN A 54 7.19 8.95 -3.29
N ASN A 55 6.03 8.61 -3.88
CA ASN A 55 5.61 9.02 -5.23
C ASN A 55 6.40 8.38 -6.37
N MET A 56 7.14 7.33 -6.10
CA MET A 56 7.84 6.56 -7.14
C MET A 56 7.26 5.16 -7.20
N ARG A 57 6.85 4.72 -8.40
CA ARG A 57 6.34 3.37 -8.58
C ARG A 57 7.46 2.37 -8.30
N VAL A 58 7.16 1.36 -7.49
CA VAL A 58 8.12 0.32 -7.12
C VAL A 58 7.46 -1.05 -7.24
N MET A 59 8.27 -2.09 -7.15
CA MET A 59 7.76 -3.46 -7.13
C MET A 59 7.13 -3.74 -5.77
N ILE A 60 6.18 -4.70 -5.76
CA ILE A 60 5.46 -5.04 -4.53
C ILE A 60 6.37 -5.61 -3.44
N ASP A 61 7.50 -6.18 -3.84
CA ASP A 61 8.47 -6.74 -2.90
C ASP A 61 9.60 -5.76 -2.54
N SER A 62 9.48 -4.50 -2.91
CA SER A 62 10.47 -3.49 -2.55
C SER A 62 10.47 -3.25 -1.04
N PRO A 63 11.65 -3.12 -0.43
CA PRO A 63 11.74 -2.85 1.00
C PRO A 63 11.35 -1.42 1.33
N LEU A 64 10.80 -1.24 2.51
CA LEU A 64 10.40 0.07 3.03
C LEU A 64 11.44 0.56 4.04
N HIS A 65 11.45 1.87 4.25
CA HIS A 65 12.31 2.52 5.22
C HIS A 65 11.46 3.37 6.16
N ASP A 66 11.99 3.68 7.32
CA ASP A 66 11.26 4.47 8.30
C ASP A 66 10.84 5.81 7.70
N GLY A 67 9.58 6.15 7.89
CA GLY A 67 9.03 7.41 7.40
C GLY A 67 8.51 7.36 5.97
N ASP A 68 8.58 6.20 5.30
CA ASP A 68 8.11 6.09 3.92
C ASP A 68 6.59 6.27 3.81
N TYR A 69 6.18 6.81 2.65
CA TYR A 69 4.77 6.92 2.26
C TYR A 69 4.49 5.88 1.19
N LEU A 70 3.69 4.89 1.55
CA LEU A 70 3.30 3.80 0.65
C LEU A 70 1.89 4.07 0.14
N LYS A 71 1.72 4.11 -1.18
CA LYS A 71 0.41 4.24 -1.80
C LYS A 71 0.09 2.99 -2.59
N ALA A 72 -1.08 2.42 -2.37
CA ALA A 72 -1.57 1.28 -3.14
C ALA A 72 -2.66 1.77 -4.09
N PHE A 73 -2.53 1.42 -5.37
CA PHE A 73 -3.45 1.88 -6.41
C PHE A 73 -4.20 0.69 -6.99
N SER A 74 -5.48 0.90 -7.26
CA SER A 74 -6.24 -0.08 -8.02
C SER A 74 -5.87 0.03 -9.49
N ARG A 75 -6.08 -1.09 -10.21
CA ARG A 75 -5.92 -1.09 -11.66
C ARG A 75 -7.00 -0.18 -12.24
N VAL A 76 -6.61 0.66 -13.20
CA VAL A 76 -7.59 1.45 -13.94
C VAL A 76 -8.37 0.48 -14.78
N SER A 77 -9.66 0.32 -14.47
CA SER A 77 -10.50 -0.56 -15.28
C SER A 77 -10.50 0.01 -16.69
N GLY A 78 -10.14 -0.82 -17.64
CA GLY A 78 -9.91 -0.45 -19.01
C GLY A 78 -11.12 0.18 -19.68
N GLY A 79 -11.59 0.93 -18.99
CA GLY A 79 -12.61 1.83 -19.59
C GLY A 79 -12.21 2.38 -20.29
#